data_10be7e5888aa298d265d10b571b84b77
#
_entry.id   10be7e5888aa298d265d10b571b84b77
#
_cell.length_a   1.000
_cell.length_b   1.000
_cell.length_c   1.000
_cell.angle_alpha   90.00
_cell.angle_beta   90.00
_cell.angle_gamma   90.00
#
_symmetry.space_group_name_H-M   'P 1'
#
loop_
_entity.id
_entity.type
_entity.pdbx_description
1 polymer ?
#
loop_
_entity_poly.entity_id
_entity_poly.type
_entity_poly.pdbx_seq_one_letter_code
_entity_poly.pdbx_strand_id
1 'polypeptide(L)'
;HVQLSHRCELKGLNMRGGILRITFDLNPGSLKYQKSILRFRNKLLEDAISYDFKTVRIKENGELLRIKITLDLHTIDWNGLYWDVMIQLFDSDTERTSLIQILIPPRRRMFMKFLYNGSFRTPDDFYVYPYYTGGAKLALINRAREQYDGFDIVLKEFTAMFLYNIAKPYWKKKHICLVDEKYSTRAQDNGYYFFKHCMDHDE
;
A
#
# COMPACT_ATOMS: atom_id res chain seq x y z
N HIS A 1 12.65 28.26 4.78
CA HIS A 1 11.46 27.44 5.07
C HIS A 1 11.90 26.01 5.27
N VAL A 2 12.14 25.61 6.53
CA VAL A 2 12.32 24.21 6.90
C VAL A 2 10.93 23.58 6.77
N GLN A 3 10.68 22.85 5.70
CA GLN A 3 9.55 21.91 5.65
C GLN A 3 9.83 20.84 6.71
N LEU A 4 9.28 21.03 7.92
CA LEU A 4 9.14 19.97 8.89
C LEU A 4 8.26 18.90 8.23
N SER A 5 8.89 17.88 7.68
CA SER A 5 8.20 16.75 7.07
C SER A 5 7.45 16.03 8.18
N HIS A 6 6.14 16.27 8.30
CA HIS A 6 5.27 15.55 9.21
C HIS A 6 5.41 14.06 8.90
N ARG A 7 6.09 13.34 9.78
CA ARG A 7 6.35 11.91 9.57
C ARG A 7 5.21 11.12 10.17
N CYS A 8 4.48 10.41 9.32
CA CYS A 8 3.46 9.45 9.72
C CYS A 8 3.86 8.05 9.27
N GLU A 9 4.11 7.14 10.20
CA GLU A 9 4.68 5.82 9.92
C GLU A 9 3.82 4.68 10.45
N LEU A 10 3.53 3.69 9.60
CA LEU A 10 2.75 2.51 9.95
C LEU A 10 3.48 1.63 10.98
N LYS A 11 2.81 1.32 12.08
CA LYS A 11 3.28 0.42 13.13
C LYS A 11 2.51 -0.89 13.20
N GLY A 12 1.26 -0.91 12.82
CA GLY A 12 0.43 -2.12 12.80
C GLY A 12 -0.70 -2.00 11.81
N LEU A 13 -1.03 -3.12 11.18
CA LEU A 13 -2.15 -3.25 10.26
C LEU A 13 -2.76 -4.63 10.44
N ASN A 14 -4.07 -4.68 10.59
CA ASN A 14 -4.82 -5.93 10.66
C ASN A 14 -6.21 -5.71 10.06
N MET A 15 -6.64 -6.67 9.25
CA MET A 15 -7.98 -6.70 8.69
C MET A 15 -8.61 -8.06 9.00
N ARG A 16 -9.55 -8.09 9.90
CA ARG A 16 -10.20 -9.33 10.32
C ARG A 16 -11.67 -9.09 10.63
N GLY A 17 -12.53 -9.96 10.10
CA GLY A 17 -13.99 -9.88 10.31
C GLY A 17 -14.58 -8.57 9.83
N GLY A 18 -14.12 -8.06 8.67
CA GLY A 18 -14.61 -6.79 8.11
C GLY A 18 -14.14 -5.53 8.87
N ILE A 19 -13.33 -5.68 9.92
CA ILE A 19 -12.81 -4.53 10.68
C ILE A 19 -11.35 -4.29 10.32
N LEU A 20 -11.09 -3.14 9.73
CA LEU A 20 -9.73 -2.63 9.50
C LEU A 20 -9.21 -1.95 10.77
N ARG A 21 -8.05 -2.37 11.25
CA ARG A 21 -7.36 -1.79 12.40
C ARG A 21 -5.98 -1.33 11.98
N ILE A 22 -5.70 -0.05 12.17
CA ILE A 22 -4.41 0.56 11.85
C ILE A 22 -3.81 1.18 13.10
N THR A 23 -2.52 0.99 13.28
CA THR A 23 -1.71 1.67 14.32
C THR A 23 -0.57 2.38 13.63
N PHE A 24 -0.37 3.65 13.90
CA PHE A 24 0.71 4.45 13.32
C PHE A 24 1.30 5.41 14.34
N ASP A 25 2.53 5.81 14.11
CA ASP A 25 3.18 6.90 14.84
C ASP A 25 3.15 8.14 13.96
N LEU A 26 2.76 9.25 14.54
CA LEU A 26 2.62 10.55 13.90
C LEU A 26 3.48 11.57 14.64
N ASN A 27 4.36 12.27 13.93
CA ASN A 27 4.95 13.53 14.39
C ASN A 27 4.13 14.68 13.78
N PRO A 28 3.23 15.30 14.53
CA PRO A 28 2.39 16.37 14.01
C PRO A 28 3.12 17.71 13.89
N GLY A 29 4.32 17.86 14.53
CA GLY A 29 5.00 19.16 14.66
C GLY A 29 4.11 20.16 15.40
N SER A 30 3.89 21.33 14.78
CA SER A 30 2.99 22.39 15.32
C SER A 30 1.51 22.11 15.04
N LEU A 31 1.19 21.13 14.20
CA LEU A 31 -0.20 20.82 13.82
C LEU A 31 -0.88 19.91 14.84
N LYS A 32 -2.20 19.92 14.84
CA LYS A 32 -3.01 19.05 15.69
C LYS A 32 -3.63 17.93 14.87
N TYR A 33 -3.52 16.69 15.37
CA TYR A 33 -4.28 15.57 14.79
C TYR A 33 -5.78 15.82 14.98
N GLN A 34 -6.53 15.77 13.89
CA GLN A 34 -7.97 15.96 13.91
C GLN A 34 -8.70 14.63 13.74
N LYS A 35 -8.49 13.95 12.64
CA LYS A 35 -9.09 12.64 12.34
C LYS A 35 -8.31 11.88 11.26
N SER A 36 -8.72 10.64 11.05
CA SER A 36 -8.25 9.82 9.93
C SER A 36 -9.43 9.47 9.03
N ILE A 37 -9.21 9.49 7.73
CA ILE A 37 -10.24 9.21 6.73
C ILE A 37 -9.77 8.16 5.72
N LEU A 38 -10.69 7.35 5.24
CA LEU A 38 -10.53 6.57 4.03
C LEU A 38 -11.16 7.36 2.88
N ARG A 39 -10.36 7.75 1.89
CA ARG A 39 -10.78 8.61 0.80
C ARG A 39 -10.69 7.88 -0.54
N PHE A 40 -11.75 7.91 -1.33
CA PHE A 40 -11.71 7.41 -2.70
C PHE A 40 -10.73 8.22 -3.55
N ARG A 41 -9.82 7.53 -4.24
CA ARG A 41 -8.85 8.16 -5.12
C ARG A 41 -9.46 8.45 -6.48
N ASN A 42 -10.11 9.59 -6.60
CA ASN A 42 -10.55 10.12 -7.88
C ASN A 42 -9.92 11.50 -8.08
N LYS A 43 -9.14 11.65 -9.14
CA LYS A 43 -8.47 12.91 -9.46
C LYS A 43 -9.42 13.97 -10.01
N LEU A 44 -10.60 13.56 -10.45
CA LEU A 44 -11.57 14.43 -11.14
C LEU A 44 -12.64 15.00 -10.20
N LEU A 45 -12.78 14.49 -8.99
CA LEU A 45 -13.79 14.92 -8.03
C LEU A 45 -13.13 15.73 -6.90
N GLU A 46 -13.47 17.01 -6.80
CA GLU A 46 -13.07 17.85 -5.66
C GLU A 46 -13.71 17.33 -4.35
N ASP A 47 -14.95 16.86 -4.40
CA ASP A 47 -15.66 16.24 -3.29
C ASP A 47 -15.52 14.71 -3.32
N ALA A 48 -14.32 14.22 -3.08
CA ALA A 48 -14.09 12.79 -3.05
C ALA A 48 -14.82 12.14 -1.86
N ILE A 49 -15.56 11.06 -2.14
CA ILE A 49 -16.21 10.23 -1.11
C ILE A 49 -15.19 9.83 -0.06
N SER A 50 -15.52 10.04 1.20
CA SER A 50 -14.64 9.67 2.32
C SER A 50 -15.43 9.13 3.49
N TYR A 51 -14.79 8.21 4.24
CA TYR A 51 -15.32 7.59 5.44
C TYR A 51 -14.40 7.84 6.61
N ASP A 52 -14.94 8.25 7.74
CA ASP A 52 -14.15 8.55 8.94
C ASP A 52 -13.76 7.26 9.68
N PHE A 53 -12.49 7.14 10.05
CA PHE A 53 -12.05 6.14 10.99
C PHE A 53 -12.45 6.52 12.41
N LYS A 54 -12.88 5.54 13.19
CA LYS A 54 -13.01 5.71 14.64
C LYS A 54 -11.62 5.70 15.29
N THR A 55 -11.25 6.77 15.97
CA THR A 55 -10.04 6.82 16.80
C THR A 55 -10.30 6.05 18.09
N VAL A 56 -9.55 4.95 18.28
CA VAL A 56 -9.70 4.07 19.45
C VAL A 56 -8.80 4.51 20.59
N ARG A 57 -7.59 4.95 20.27
CA ARG A 57 -6.59 5.34 21.27
C ARG A 57 -5.57 6.30 20.67
N ILE A 58 -5.22 7.31 21.45
CA ILE A 58 -4.05 8.16 21.25
C ILE A 58 -3.15 8.01 22.49
N LYS A 59 -1.87 7.76 22.27
CA LYS A 59 -0.86 7.68 23.32
C LYS A 59 0.31 8.59 22.93
N GLU A 60 0.64 9.50 23.77
CA GLU A 60 1.84 10.34 23.63
C GLU A 60 3.09 9.54 23.97
N ASN A 61 4.11 9.69 23.16
CA ASN A 61 5.43 9.08 23.34
C ASN A 61 6.51 10.08 22.90
N GLY A 62 6.83 11.02 23.78
CA GLY A 62 7.66 12.17 23.48
C GLY A 62 6.97 13.07 22.43
N GLU A 63 7.66 13.40 21.36
CA GLU A 63 7.13 14.22 20.25
C GLU A 63 6.20 13.43 19.30
N LEU A 64 6.06 12.12 19.53
CA LEU A 64 5.27 11.25 18.68
C LEU A 64 3.92 10.93 19.32
N LEU A 65 2.88 10.95 18.50
CA LEU A 65 1.57 10.41 18.86
C LEU A 65 1.42 9.01 18.28
N ARG A 66 1.28 8.01 19.14
CA ARG A 66 0.87 6.67 18.69
C ARG A 66 -0.64 6.58 18.66
N ILE A 67 -1.19 6.48 17.46
CA ILE A 67 -2.62 6.53 17.21
C ILE A 67 -3.09 5.14 16.72
N LYS A 68 -4.19 4.68 17.31
CA LYS A 68 -4.88 3.46 16.87
C LYS A 68 -6.27 3.82 16.37
N ILE A 69 -6.56 3.44 15.13
CA ILE A 69 -7.82 3.71 14.45
C ILE A 69 -8.47 2.42 13.96
N THR A 70 -9.79 2.45 13.81
CA THR A 70 -10.57 1.33 13.25
C THR A 70 -11.63 1.84 12.29
N LEU A 71 -11.96 0.98 11.30
CA LEU A 71 -13.02 1.24 10.34
C LEU A 71 -13.77 -0.06 10.07
N ASP A 72 -15.09 0.00 10.07
CA ASP A 72 -15.93 -1.11 9.64
C ASP A 72 -16.07 -1.06 8.11
N LEU A 73 -15.56 -2.06 7.43
CA LEU A 73 -15.54 -2.12 5.98
C LEU A 73 -16.90 -2.49 5.37
N HIS A 74 -17.84 -2.98 6.18
CA HIS A 74 -19.22 -3.25 5.74
C HIS A 74 -20.03 -1.97 5.52
N THR A 75 -19.61 -0.85 6.11
CA THR A 75 -20.30 0.45 6.00
C THR A 75 -19.88 1.25 4.76
N ILE A 76 -18.93 0.73 3.97
CA ILE A 76 -18.33 1.44 2.85
C ILE A 76 -19.00 0.99 1.56
N ASP A 77 -19.34 1.97 0.74
CA ASP A 77 -19.75 1.76 -0.65
C ASP A 77 -18.50 1.66 -1.54
N TRP A 78 -18.13 0.44 -1.92
CA TRP A 78 -16.91 0.12 -2.63
C TRP A 78 -16.98 0.38 -4.15
N ASN A 79 -17.45 1.55 -4.56
CA ASN A 79 -17.62 1.94 -5.97
C ASN A 79 -16.34 2.28 -6.72
N GLY A 80 -15.17 1.99 -6.17
CA GLY A 80 -13.92 2.37 -6.79
C GLY A 80 -12.75 1.45 -6.48
N LEU A 81 -11.76 1.47 -7.39
CA LEU A 81 -10.60 0.59 -7.32
C LEU A 81 -9.62 0.96 -6.20
N TYR A 82 -9.33 2.26 -6.02
CA TYR A 82 -8.29 2.72 -5.09
C TYR A 82 -8.82 3.66 -4.01
N TRP A 83 -8.39 3.40 -2.78
CA TRP A 83 -8.79 4.14 -1.59
C TRP A 83 -7.56 4.52 -0.76
N ASP A 84 -7.35 5.79 -0.53
CA ASP A 84 -6.21 6.30 0.24
C ASP A 84 -6.55 6.43 1.72
N VAL A 85 -5.64 5.99 2.58
CA VAL A 85 -5.73 6.25 4.03
C VAL A 85 -5.04 7.57 4.32
N MET A 86 -5.84 8.57 4.70
CA MET A 86 -5.40 9.94 4.93
C MET A 86 -5.52 10.32 6.40
N ILE A 87 -4.59 11.13 6.87
CA ILE A 87 -4.59 11.72 8.20
C ILE A 87 -4.82 13.21 8.05
N GLN A 88 -5.82 13.71 8.71
CA GLN A 88 -6.19 15.11 8.71
C GLN A 88 -5.54 15.81 9.90
N LEU A 89 -4.73 16.82 9.59
CA LEU A 89 -4.07 17.68 10.56
C LEU A 89 -4.63 19.10 10.45
N PHE A 90 -4.80 19.75 11.58
CA PHE A 90 -5.29 21.11 11.67
C PHE A 90 -4.20 22.05 12.17
N ASP A 91 -4.02 23.14 11.46
CA ASP A 91 -3.16 24.25 11.83
C ASP A 91 -4.02 25.32 12.52
N SER A 92 -3.75 25.55 13.81
CA SER A 92 -4.51 26.52 14.60
C SER A 92 -4.17 27.97 14.24
N ASP A 93 -2.98 28.21 13.68
CA ASP A 93 -2.50 29.57 13.38
C ASP A 93 -3.04 30.08 12.04
N THR A 94 -3.18 29.17 11.07
CA THR A 94 -3.68 29.51 9.73
C THR A 94 -5.12 29.06 9.48
N GLU A 95 -5.75 28.37 10.43
CA GLU A 95 -7.07 27.74 10.33
C GLU A 95 -7.21 26.79 9.12
N ARG A 96 -6.09 26.19 8.68
CA ARG A 96 -6.05 25.32 7.53
C ARG A 96 -5.93 23.85 7.92
N THR A 97 -6.54 23.04 7.09
CA THR A 97 -6.44 21.59 7.20
C THR A 97 -5.46 21.05 6.18
N SER A 98 -4.58 20.16 6.61
CA SER A 98 -3.62 19.44 5.77
C SER A 98 -3.92 17.95 5.79
N LEU A 99 -3.81 17.30 4.63
CA LEU A 99 -3.96 15.86 4.48
C LEU A 99 -2.59 15.22 4.22
N ILE A 100 -2.23 14.26 5.06
CA ILE A 100 -1.01 13.45 4.89
C ILE A 100 -1.35 11.96 4.80
N GLN A 101 -0.44 11.17 4.25
CA GLN A 101 -0.60 9.72 4.13
C GLN A 101 0.34 8.97 5.07
N ILE A 102 -0.06 7.78 5.50
CA ILE A 102 0.75 6.90 6.34
C ILE A 102 1.83 6.25 5.46
N LEU A 103 3.10 6.44 5.80
CA LEU A 103 4.24 5.80 5.16
C LEU A 103 4.42 4.39 5.70
N ILE A 104 4.73 3.46 4.81
CA ILE A 104 5.01 2.07 5.16
C ILE A 104 6.52 1.86 5.15
N PRO A 105 7.13 1.54 6.30
CA PRO A 105 8.57 1.31 6.37
C PRO A 105 9.00 0.09 5.52
N PRO A 106 10.24 0.08 4.97
CA PRO A 106 10.70 -0.94 4.03
C PRO A 106 10.51 -2.37 4.51
N ARG A 107 10.81 -2.65 5.79
CA ARG A 107 10.62 -3.97 6.39
C ARG A 107 9.16 -4.44 6.33
N ARG A 108 8.20 -3.54 6.57
CA ARG A 108 6.76 -3.88 6.53
C ARG A 108 6.25 -4.05 5.10
N ARG A 109 6.81 -3.35 4.13
CA ARG A 109 6.44 -3.51 2.71
C ARG A 109 6.67 -4.94 2.22
N MET A 110 7.79 -5.53 2.62
CA MET A 110 8.09 -6.93 2.30
C MET A 110 7.02 -7.88 2.88
N PHE A 111 6.64 -7.70 4.15
CA PHE A 111 5.59 -8.51 4.77
C PHE A 111 4.21 -8.27 4.17
N MET A 112 3.89 -7.04 3.77
CA MET A 112 2.61 -6.75 3.10
C MET A 112 2.51 -7.42 1.74
N LYS A 113 3.63 -7.61 1.03
CA LYS A 113 3.64 -8.30 -0.26
C LYS A 113 3.38 -9.80 -0.11
N PHE A 114 3.98 -10.45 0.91
CA PHE A 114 3.98 -11.91 1.07
C PHE A 114 2.98 -12.43 2.10
N LEU A 115 2.70 -11.65 3.12
CA LEU A 115 1.75 -11.99 4.17
C LEU A 115 0.58 -11.00 4.06
N TYR A 116 -0.48 -11.41 3.42
CA TYR A 116 -1.71 -10.64 3.42
C TYR A 116 -2.12 -10.33 4.87
N ASN A 117 -2.20 -9.06 5.21
CA ASN A 117 -2.73 -8.62 6.50
C ASN A 117 -4.25 -8.83 6.60
N GLY A 118 -4.75 -9.76 5.82
CA GLY A 118 -6.15 -10.07 5.62
C GLY A 118 -6.73 -9.40 4.39
N SER A 119 -7.89 -9.87 4.01
CA SER A 119 -8.72 -9.30 2.97
C SER A 119 -10.16 -9.22 3.45
N PHE A 120 -10.93 -8.33 2.86
CA PHE A 120 -12.37 -8.23 3.08
C PHE A 120 -13.08 -8.49 1.76
N ARG A 121 -14.07 -9.41 1.76
CA ARG A 121 -14.91 -9.70 0.60
C ARG A 121 -16.13 -8.79 0.65
N THR A 122 -16.33 -8.00 -0.40
CA THR A 122 -17.50 -7.15 -0.55
C THR A 122 -18.72 -7.95 -0.96
N PRO A 123 -19.96 -7.42 -0.80
CA PRO A 123 -21.17 -8.09 -1.27
C PRO A 123 -21.15 -8.41 -2.77
N ASP A 124 -20.49 -7.59 -3.58
CA ASP A 124 -20.37 -7.74 -5.04
C ASP A 124 -19.27 -8.70 -5.47
N ASP A 125 -18.75 -9.52 -4.56
CA ASP A 125 -17.67 -10.50 -4.78
C ASP A 125 -16.33 -9.90 -5.16
N PHE A 126 -16.08 -8.65 -4.84
CA PHE A 126 -14.77 -8.04 -4.90
C PHE A 126 -14.01 -8.26 -3.60
N TYR A 127 -12.69 -8.05 -3.64
CA TYR A 127 -11.83 -8.18 -2.49
C TYR A 127 -11.08 -6.88 -2.22
N VAL A 128 -11.15 -6.42 -0.99
CA VAL A 128 -10.40 -5.27 -0.50
C VAL A 128 -9.13 -5.76 0.16
N TYR A 129 -7.99 -5.24 -0.31
CA TYR A 129 -6.66 -5.56 0.20
C TYR A 129 -5.92 -4.30 0.61
N PRO A 130 -5.17 -4.34 1.71
CA PRO A 130 -4.17 -3.31 1.98
C PRO A 130 -3.03 -3.44 0.96
N TYR A 131 -2.63 -2.31 0.40
CA TYR A 131 -1.46 -2.25 -0.47
C TYR A 131 -0.67 -0.96 -0.24
N TYR A 132 0.47 -0.81 -0.89
CA TYR A 132 1.24 0.41 -0.86
C TYR A 132 1.44 0.99 -2.27
N THR A 133 1.37 2.32 -2.35
CA THR A 133 1.62 3.07 -3.59
C THR A 133 3.11 3.08 -3.94
N GLY A 134 3.47 3.53 -5.14
CA GLY A 134 4.87 3.73 -5.54
C GLY A 134 5.67 4.63 -4.59
N GLY A 135 5.00 5.57 -3.89
CA GLY A 135 5.59 6.38 -2.82
C GLY A 135 5.59 5.72 -1.44
N ALA A 136 5.38 4.41 -1.35
CA ALA A 136 5.32 3.64 -0.10
C ALA A 136 4.24 4.09 0.89
N LYS A 137 3.13 4.64 0.40
CA LYS A 137 2.01 5.14 1.20
C LYS A 137 0.93 4.08 1.31
N LEU A 138 0.31 3.97 2.51
CA LEU A 138 -0.77 3.00 2.77
C LEU A 138 -2.04 3.38 2.01
N ALA A 139 -2.61 2.40 1.32
CA ALA A 139 -3.89 2.50 0.65
C ALA A 139 -4.61 1.14 0.67
N LEU A 140 -5.85 1.12 0.22
CA LEU A 140 -6.61 -0.10 -0.04
C LEU A 140 -6.92 -0.19 -1.53
N ILE A 141 -6.95 -1.40 -2.05
CA ILE A 141 -7.42 -1.71 -3.40
C ILE A 141 -8.66 -2.61 -3.30
N ASN A 142 -9.67 -2.26 -4.07
CA ASN A 142 -10.88 -3.07 -4.24
C ASN A 142 -10.92 -3.62 -5.66
N ARG A 143 -10.79 -4.93 -5.83
CA ARG A 143 -10.79 -5.58 -7.14
C ARG A 143 -11.33 -7.01 -7.08
N ALA A 144 -11.68 -7.56 -8.23
CA ALA A 144 -11.99 -8.97 -8.35
C ALA A 144 -10.79 -9.83 -7.88
N ARG A 145 -11.08 -10.99 -7.34
CA ARG A 145 -10.05 -11.97 -7.01
C ARG A 145 -9.45 -12.53 -8.28
N GLU A 146 -8.14 -12.54 -8.34
CA GLU A 146 -7.38 -13.15 -9.42
C GLU A 146 -6.81 -14.51 -8.99
N GLN A 147 -6.41 -15.31 -9.96
CA GLN A 147 -5.80 -16.63 -9.71
C GLN A 147 -4.52 -16.53 -8.85
N TYR A 148 -3.87 -15.37 -8.81
CA TYR A 148 -2.63 -15.12 -8.06
C TYR A 148 -2.86 -14.73 -6.60
N ASP A 149 -4.10 -14.60 -6.16
CA ASP A 149 -4.44 -14.17 -4.80
C ASP A 149 -4.53 -15.33 -3.81
N GLY A 150 -4.22 -16.54 -4.22
CA GLY A 150 -4.21 -17.73 -3.37
C GLY A 150 -3.01 -17.78 -2.43
N PHE A 151 -3.21 -18.31 -1.22
CA PHE A 151 -2.13 -18.50 -0.26
C PHE A 151 -1.02 -19.42 -0.80
N ASP A 152 -1.37 -20.40 -1.61
CA ASP A 152 -0.44 -21.30 -2.30
C ASP A 152 0.52 -20.56 -3.24
N ILE A 153 0.03 -19.53 -3.95
CA ILE A 153 0.85 -18.68 -4.81
C ILE A 153 1.81 -17.83 -3.97
N VAL A 154 1.32 -17.23 -2.87
CA VAL A 154 2.16 -16.46 -1.94
C VAL A 154 3.30 -17.34 -1.40
N LEU A 155 2.99 -18.59 -1.04
CA LEU A 155 3.99 -19.54 -0.56
C LEU A 155 5.01 -19.91 -1.65
N LYS A 156 4.55 -20.13 -2.88
CA LYS A 156 5.41 -20.40 -4.04
C LYS A 156 6.33 -19.22 -4.33
N GLU A 157 5.81 -17.99 -4.34
CA GLU A 157 6.62 -16.77 -4.52
C GLU A 157 7.68 -16.61 -3.43
N PHE A 158 7.30 -16.83 -2.17
CA PHE A 158 8.24 -16.77 -1.06
C PHE A 158 9.35 -17.81 -1.20
N THR A 159 8.99 -19.05 -1.53
CA THR A 159 9.94 -20.14 -1.76
C THR A 159 10.87 -19.84 -2.93
N ALA A 160 10.31 -19.37 -4.05
CA ALA A 160 11.10 -18.98 -5.22
C ALA A 160 12.09 -17.85 -4.90
N MET A 161 11.65 -16.82 -4.16
CA MET A 161 12.51 -15.72 -3.73
C MET A 161 13.63 -16.20 -2.79
N PHE A 162 13.33 -17.10 -1.86
CA PHE A 162 14.33 -17.70 -0.97
C PHE A 162 15.38 -18.48 -1.74
N LEU A 163 14.96 -19.37 -2.64
CA LEU A 163 15.85 -20.14 -3.50
C LEU A 163 16.68 -19.25 -4.42
N TYR A 164 16.07 -18.21 -4.99
CA TYR A 164 16.80 -17.23 -5.80
C TYR A 164 17.90 -16.53 -4.99
N ASN A 165 17.62 -16.12 -3.75
CA ASN A 165 18.64 -15.45 -2.93
C ASN A 165 19.82 -16.37 -2.57
N ILE A 166 19.56 -17.66 -2.34
CA ILE A 166 20.63 -18.66 -2.14
C ILE A 166 21.43 -18.87 -3.43
N ALA A 167 20.76 -19.01 -4.56
CA ALA A 167 21.39 -19.26 -5.85
C ALA A 167 21.92 -17.99 -6.54
N LYS A 168 21.73 -16.80 -5.95
CA LYS A 168 22.12 -15.52 -6.54
C LYS A 168 23.58 -15.43 -6.98
N PRO A 169 24.59 -15.96 -6.25
CA PRO A 169 26.00 -15.96 -6.71
C PRO A 169 26.18 -16.77 -7.98
N TYR A 170 25.46 -17.89 -8.13
CA TYR A 170 25.46 -18.71 -9.32
C TYR A 170 24.86 -17.97 -10.52
N TRP A 171 23.66 -17.39 -10.35
CA TRP A 171 22.96 -16.68 -11.43
C TRP A 171 23.74 -15.44 -11.92
N LYS A 172 24.40 -14.73 -11.01
CA LYS A 172 25.25 -13.58 -11.39
C LYS A 172 26.41 -13.94 -12.33
N LYS A 173 26.93 -15.19 -12.23
CA LYS A 173 28.00 -15.67 -13.10
C LYS A 173 27.51 -16.04 -14.49
N LYS A 174 26.21 -16.27 -14.67
CA LYS A 174 25.60 -16.73 -15.93
C LYS A 174 25.25 -15.59 -16.89
N HIS A 175 25.37 -14.33 -16.46
CA HIS A 175 25.00 -13.15 -17.25
C HIS A 175 23.61 -13.24 -17.89
N ILE A 176 22.65 -13.88 -17.20
CA ILE A 176 21.30 -14.07 -17.69
C ILE A 176 20.55 -12.75 -17.64
N CYS A 177 20.05 -12.30 -18.79
CA CYS A 177 19.13 -11.18 -18.91
C CYS A 177 17.71 -11.73 -19.00
N LEU A 178 16.86 -11.40 -18.03
CA LEU A 178 15.44 -11.71 -18.06
C LEU A 178 14.69 -10.52 -18.64
N VAL A 179 14.00 -10.73 -19.75
CA VAL A 179 13.12 -9.74 -20.37
C VAL A 179 11.69 -10.15 -20.08
N ASP A 180 10.94 -9.31 -19.39
CA ASP A 180 9.54 -9.54 -19.05
C ASP A 180 8.68 -8.38 -19.54
N GLU A 181 7.44 -8.69 -19.93
CA GLU A 181 6.46 -7.73 -20.36
C GLU A 181 5.32 -7.59 -19.35
N LYS A 182 4.78 -6.40 -19.29
CA LYS A 182 3.62 -6.12 -18.46
C LYS A 182 2.46 -7.05 -18.86
N TYR A 183 2.02 -7.88 -17.91
CA TYR A 183 0.98 -8.90 -18.04
C TYR A 183 1.38 -10.21 -18.74
N SER A 184 2.59 -10.39 -19.25
CA SER A 184 3.11 -11.65 -19.85
C SER A 184 2.16 -12.34 -20.86
N THR A 185 1.21 -11.59 -21.44
CA THR A 185 0.15 -12.16 -22.28
C THR A 185 0.38 -11.98 -23.78
N ARG A 186 1.21 -11.02 -24.16
CA ARG A 186 1.53 -10.71 -25.57
C ARG A 186 2.93 -10.11 -25.66
N ALA A 187 3.76 -10.67 -26.54
CA ALA A 187 5.08 -10.16 -26.90
C ALA A 187 4.95 -8.99 -27.89
N GLN A 188 4.52 -7.83 -27.44
CA GLN A 188 4.23 -6.68 -28.32
C GLN A 188 4.75 -5.33 -27.77
N ASP A 189 5.48 -5.34 -26.65
CA ASP A 189 6.00 -4.13 -26.02
C ASP A 189 7.53 -4.04 -26.14
N ASN A 190 8.12 -3.03 -25.56
CA ASN A 190 9.56 -2.73 -25.60
C ASN A 190 10.45 -3.92 -25.22
N GLY A 191 9.99 -4.82 -24.35
CA GLY A 191 10.67 -6.05 -23.98
C GLY A 191 10.90 -6.99 -25.16
N TYR A 192 9.90 -7.18 -26.02
CA TYR A 192 10.02 -8.01 -27.23
C TYR A 192 11.01 -7.43 -28.23
N TYR A 193 10.94 -6.13 -28.50
CA TYR A 193 11.85 -5.49 -29.45
C TYR A 193 13.29 -5.47 -28.93
N PHE A 194 13.48 -5.29 -27.62
CA PHE A 194 14.80 -5.40 -27.00
C PHE A 194 15.36 -6.83 -27.11
N PHE A 195 14.55 -7.85 -26.79
CA PHE A 195 14.94 -9.24 -26.94
C PHE A 195 15.32 -9.59 -28.39
N LYS A 196 14.51 -9.17 -29.34
CA LYS A 196 14.75 -9.37 -30.76
C LYS A 196 16.06 -8.67 -31.19
N HIS A 197 16.29 -7.42 -30.74
CA HIS A 197 17.53 -6.69 -31.03
C HIS A 197 18.76 -7.44 -30.51
N CYS A 198 18.71 -7.97 -29.28
CA CYS A 198 19.80 -8.77 -28.72
C CYS A 198 20.04 -10.05 -29.55
N MET A 199 18.97 -10.75 -29.96
CA MET A 199 19.11 -11.97 -30.78
C MET A 199 19.67 -11.69 -32.16
N ASP A 200 19.38 -10.55 -32.76
CA ASP A 200 19.82 -10.19 -34.10
C ASP A 200 21.28 -9.62 -34.11
N HIS A 201 21.83 -9.23 -32.96
CA HIS A 201 23.13 -8.54 -32.85
C HIS A 201 24.14 -9.23 -31.89
N ASP A 202 23.76 -10.31 -31.18
CA ASP A 202 24.70 -11.16 -30.43
C ASP A 202 25.35 -12.14 -31.42
N GLU A 203 26.57 -11.79 -31.84
CA GLU A 203 27.55 -12.71 -32.47
C GLU A 203 28.28 -13.53 -31.41
#